data_e0d666c9fd18f0f1d1a956ba3d1b4122
#
_entry.id   e0d666c9fd18f0f1d1a956ba3d1b4122
#
_cell.length_a   1.000
_cell.length_b   1.000
_cell.length_c   1.000
_cell.angle_alpha   90.00
_cell.angle_beta   90.00
_cell.angle_gamma   90.00
#
_symmetry.space_group_name_H-M   'P 1'
#
loop_
_entity.id
_entity.type
_entity.pdbx_description
1 polymer ?
#
loop_
_entity_poly.entity_id
_entity_poly.type
_entity_poly.pdbx_seq_one_letter_code
_entity_poly.pdbx_strand_id
1 'polypeptide(L)'
;MYNILHKVYHSVRSYANRLCEGIMDIIWYIFDMIGTIAFAISGALVGVARRMDIFGMAVLALATAIGGGIVRDVLLGYFPPNSLRNIVYVTVVISVTIIVFIMYNSRYRKHAMGPRSRASYLLADAVGLASFTATGASAGFKLYPELPIFIVLLGTITAVGGGIIRDMLAQRIPSVLKEDVYALPSVIGGIVYYLMVISNWVGEAVYGAFTVVLVIRLLAIKYNWSLPKVR
;
A
#
# COMPACT_ATOMS: atom_id res chain seq x y z
N MET A 1 18.77 36.44 31.70
CA MET A 1 17.43 36.34 31.13
C MET A 1 17.46 35.82 29.69
N TYR A 2 18.26 36.37 28.77
CA TYR A 2 18.39 35.94 27.36
C TYR A 2 18.74 34.43 27.19
N ASN A 3 19.71 33.91 27.94
CA ASN A 3 20.13 32.50 27.88
C ASN A 3 19.03 31.51 28.35
N ILE A 4 18.18 31.93 29.28
CA ILE A 4 17.08 31.07 29.76
C ILE A 4 15.97 31.00 28.70
N LEU A 5 15.60 32.14 28.11
CA LEU A 5 14.61 32.21 27.03
C LEU A 5 15.06 31.42 25.79
N HIS A 6 16.33 31.50 25.42
CA HIS A 6 16.91 30.75 24.31
C HIS A 6 16.86 29.22 24.59
N LYS A 7 17.21 28.80 25.78
CA LYS A 7 17.15 27.38 26.20
C LYS A 7 15.71 26.82 26.20
N VAL A 8 14.76 27.62 26.71
CA VAL A 8 13.32 27.27 26.70
C VAL A 8 12.81 27.17 25.28
N TYR A 9 13.12 28.15 24.41
CA TYR A 9 12.71 28.13 23.00
C TYR A 9 13.21 26.86 22.28
N HIS A 10 14.50 26.52 22.42
CA HIS A 10 15.07 25.31 21.82
C HIS A 10 14.46 24.01 22.38
N SER A 11 14.15 23.99 23.68
CA SER A 11 13.48 22.85 24.31
C SER A 11 12.07 22.66 23.79
N VAL A 12 11.26 23.73 23.71
CA VAL A 12 9.89 23.73 23.19
C VAL A 12 9.87 23.32 21.71
N ARG A 13 10.78 23.88 20.89
CA ARG A 13 10.90 23.51 19.47
C ARG A 13 11.28 22.05 19.28
N SER A 14 12.23 21.53 20.07
CA SER A 14 12.63 20.13 20.04
C SER A 14 11.47 19.20 20.46
N TYR A 15 10.68 19.60 21.46
CA TYR A 15 9.51 18.85 21.88
C TYR A 15 8.41 18.84 20.82
N ALA A 16 8.13 19.99 20.20
CA ALA A 16 7.17 20.10 19.12
C ALA A 16 7.57 19.23 17.91
N ASN A 17 8.86 19.23 17.53
CA ASN A 17 9.36 18.38 16.43
C ASN A 17 9.17 16.90 16.74
N ARG A 18 9.50 16.43 17.96
CA ARG A 18 9.27 15.03 18.35
C ARG A 18 7.80 14.63 18.36
N LEU A 19 6.91 15.54 18.77
CA LEU A 19 5.46 15.30 18.70
C LEU A 19 4.98 15.17 17.25
N CYS A 20 5.44 16.06 16.36
CA CYS A 20 5.13 15.98 14.93
C CYS A 20 5.65 14.68 14.32
N GLU A 21 6.88 14.25 14.61
CA GLU A 21 7.44 12.98 14.15
C GLU A 21 6.60 11.79 14.65
N GLY A 22 6.23 11.77 15.93
CA GLY A 22 5.40 10.70 16.48
C GLY A 22 4.00 10.61 15.83
N ILE A 23 3.37 11.76 15.55
CA ILE A 23 2.09 11.81 14.84
C ILE A 23 2.24 11.27 13.40
N MET A 24 3.30 11.67 12.71
CA MET A 24 3.58 11.20 11.35
C MET A 24 3.83 9.70 11.30
N ASP A 25 4.54 9.14 12.28
CA ASP A 25 4.76 7.70 12.38
C ASP A 25 3.44 6.93 12.63
N ILE A 26 2.52 7.49 13.43
CA ILE A 26 1.19 6.91 13.64
C ILE A 26 0.36 6.95 12.36
N ILE A 27 0.34 8.07 11.66
CA ILE A 27 -0.37 8.21 10.38
C ILE A 27 0.18 7.20 9.37
N TRP A 28 1.49 7.12 9.24
CA TRP A 28 2.16 6.16 8.38
C TRP A 28 1.73 4.72 8.70
N TYR A 29 1.74 4.35 9.98
CA TYR A 29 1.35 3.02 10.43
C TYR A 29 -0.12 2.70 10.13
N ILE A 30 -1.02 3.68 10.30
CA ILE A 30 -2.45 3.52 9.96
C ILE A 30 -2.62 3.21 8.47
N PHE A 31 -1.98 4.00 7.59
CA PHE A 31 -2.06 3.76 6.15
C PHE A 31 -1.40 2.44 5.74
N ASP A 32 -0.28 2.06 6.37
CA ASP A 32 0.37 0.78 6.12
C ASP A 32 -0.53 -0.41 6.52
N MET A 33 -1.26 -0.29 7.64
CA MET A 33 -2.27 -1.28 8.05
C MET A 33 -3.48 -1.33 7.12
N ILE A 34 -3.99 -0.18 6.67
CA ILE A 34 -5.07 -0.12 5.69
C ILE A 34 -4.65 -0.84 4.40
N GLY A 35 -3.45 -0.56 3.91
CA GLY A 35 -2.88 -1.23 2.74
C GLY A 35 -2.73 -2.74 2.94
N THR A 36 -2.22 -3.15 4.10
CA THR A 36 -2.06 -4.55 4.48
C THR A 36 -3.39 -5.30 4.50
N ILE A 37 -4.43 -4.75 5.14
CA ILE A 37 -5.78 -5.33 5.18
C ILE A 37 -6.36 -5.42 3.77
N ALA A 38 -6.26 -4.36 3.00
CA ALA A 38 -6.79 -4.29 1.65
C ALA A 38 -6.11 -5.34 0.73
N PHE A 39 -4.80 -5.45 0.77
CA PHE A 39 -4.08 -6.44 -0.02
C PHE A 39 -4.25 -7.87 0.51
N ALA A 40 -4.46 -8.07 1.81
CA ALA A 40 -4.85 -9.37 2.34
C ALA A 40 -6.20 -9.83 1.77
N ILE A 41 -7.20 -8.92 1.73
CA ILE A 41 -8.50 -9.19 1.09
C ILE A 41 -8.31 -9.52 -0.40
N SER A 42 -7.53 -8.71 -1.11
CA SER A 42 -7.25 -8.91 -2.53
C SER A 42 -6.59 -10.28 -2.79
N GLY A 43 -5.56 -10.63 -2.01
CA GLY A 43 -4.89 -11.93 -2.11
C GLY A 43 -5.80 -13.11 -1.79
N ALA A 44 -6.57 -13.03 -0.70
CA ALA A 44 -7.52 -14.06 -0.30
C ALA A 44 -8.62 -14.27 -1.37
N LEU A 45 -9.17 -13.19 -1.96
CA LEU A 45 -10.16 -13.28 -3.04
C LEU A 45 -9.59 -13.94 -4.31
N VAL A 46 -8.32 -13.69 -4.62
CA VAL A 46 -7.65 -14.40 -5.72
C VAL A 46 -7.48 -15.89 -5.39
N GLY A 47 -7.15 -16.24 -4.14
CA GLY A 47 -7.11 -17.63 -3.68
C GLY A 47 -8.46 -18.34 -3.83
N VAL A 48 -9.56 -17.66 -3.46
CA VAL A 48 -10.93 -18.16 -3.73
C VAL A 48 -11.16 -18.41 -5.22
N ALA A 49 -10.79 -17.47 -6.08
CA ALA A 49 -10.96 -17.59 -7.53
C ALA A 49 -10.15 -18.74 -8.13
N ARG A 50 -9.00 -19.04 -7.54
CA ARG A 50 -8.11 -20.17 -7.92
C ARG A 50 -8.46 -21.48 -7.22
N ARG A 51 -9.53 -21.51 -6.39
CA ARG A 51 -9.95 -22.67 -5.62
C ARG A 51 -8.87 -23.26 -4.72
N MET A 52 -8.04 -22.37 -4.16
CA MET A 52 -7.01 -22.76 -3.21
C MET A 52 -7.64 -23.19 -1.89
N ASP A 53 -6.98 -24.07 -1.17
CA ASP A 53 -7.32 -24.38 0.23
C ASP A 53 -7.00 -23.21 1.16
N ILE A 54 -7.36 -23.30 2.43
CA ILE A 54 -7.15 -22.24 3.41
C ILE A 54 -5.67 -21.88 3.57
N PHE A 55 -4.77 -22.88 3.46
CA PHE A 55 -3.34 -22.65 3.58
C PHE A 55 -2.81 -21.90 2.35
N GLY A 56 -3.16 -22.32 1.14
CA GLY A 56 -2.80 -21.64 -0.10
C GLY A 56 -3.33 -20.20 -0.13
N MET A 57 -4.58 -19.97 0.34
CA MET A 57 -5.14 -18.64 0.49
C MET A 57 -4.34 -17.78 1.47
N ALA A 58 -3.92 -18.35 2.61
CA ALA A 58 -3.12 -17.64 3.61
C ALA A 58 -1.74 -17.26 3.06
N VAL A 59 -1.06 -18.16 2.39
CA VAL A 59 0.24 -17.89 1.74
C VAL A 59 0.09 -16.79 0.70
N LEU A 60 -0.94 -16.86 -0.16
CA LEU A 60 -1.17 -15.85 -1.20
C LEU A 60 -1.52 -14.48 -0.60
N ALA A 61 -2.36 -14.45 0.44
CA ALA A 61 -2.73 -13.23 1.13
C ALA A 61 -1.52 -12.59 1.85
N LEU A 62 -0.68 -13.40 2.53
CA LEU A 62 0.56 -12.94 3.15
C LEU A 62 1.51 -12.36 2.10
N ALA A 63 1.80 -13.10 1.05
CA ALA A 63 2.70 -12.64 -0.01
C ALA A 63 2.20 -11.34 -0.67
N THR A 64 0.88 -11.18 -0.82
CA THR A 64 0.28 -9.97 -1.38
C THR A 64 0.41 -8.79 -0.41
N ALA A 65 0.02 -9.00 0.86
CA ALA A 65 -0.13 -7.94 1.85
C ALA A 65 1.21 -7.37 2.33
N ILE A 66 2.22 -8.23 2.52
CA ILE A 66 3.51 -7.80 3.06
C ILE A 66 4.62 -7.75 2.01
N GLY A 67 4.43 -8.36 0.83
CA GLY A 67 5.48 -8.48 -0.18
C GLY A 67 6.01 -7.13 -0.68
N GLY A 68 5.12 -6.17 -0.96
CA GLY A 68 5.53 -4.81 -1.35
C GLY A 68 6.30 -4.08 -0.25
N GLY A 69 5.87 -4.23 1.02
CA GLY A 69 6.57 -3.68 2.18
C GLY A 69 7.95 -4.32 2.40
N ILE A 70 8.09 -5.63 2.17
CA ILE A 70 9.40 -6.31 2.22
C ILE A 70 10.35 -5.73 1.18
N VAL A 71 9.90 -5.59 -0.07
CA VAL A 71 10.72 -5.00 -1.14
C VAL A 71 11.14 -3.58 -0.79
N ARG A 72 10.21 -2.74 -0.30
CA ARG A 72 10.50 -1.38 0.20
C ARG A 72 11.59 -1.39 1.26
N ASP A 73 11.41 -2.20 2.31
CA ASP A 73 12.31 -2.22 3.46
C ASP A 73 13.71 -2.70 3.06
N VAL A 74 13.81 -3.69 2.18
CA VAL A 74 15.09 -4.17 1.62
C VAL A 74 15.78 -3.09 0.81
N LEU A 75 15.04 -2.34 -0.05
CA LEU A 75 15.61 -1.22 -0.82
C LEU A 75 16.10 -0.07 0.07
N LEU A 76 15.49 0.12 1.24
CA LEU A 76 15.90 1.10 2.24
C LEU A 76 17.00 0.59 3.18
N GLY A 77 17.45 -0.66 3.04
CA GLY A 77 18.45 -1.27 3.89
C GLY A 77 17.95 -1.70 5.27
N TYR A 78 16.63 -1.74 5.48
CA TYR A 78 16.05 -2.23 6.74
C TYR A 78 15.98 -3.76 6.75
N PHE A 79 16.82 -4.37 7.55
CA PHE A 79 16.84 -5.81 7.72
C PHE A 79 16.82 -6.21 9.22
N PRO A 80 15.98 -7.19 9.63
CA PRO A 80 14.84 -7.76 8.88
C PRO A 80 13.73 -6.75 8.62
N PRO A 81 12.90 -6.94 7.54
CA PRO A 81 11.79 -6.05 7.19
C PRO A 81 10.79 -5.84 8.33
N ASN A 82 10.20 -4.64 8.43
CA ASN A 82 9.28 -4.27 9.51
C ASN A 82 8.06 -5.20 9.62
N SER A 83 7.50 -5.60 8.48
CA SER A 83 6.37 -6.53 8.43
C SER A 83 6.67 -7.93 8.98
N LEU A 84 7.95 -8.32 9.04
CA LEU A 84 8.40 -9.58 9.65
C LEU A 84 8.79 -9.43 11.12
N ARG A 85 9.13 -8.22 11.56
CA ARG A 85 9.43 -7.93 12.97
C ARG A 85 8.18 -7.83 13.84
N ASN A 86 7.09 -7.32 13.24
CA ASN A 86 5.87 -7.06 14.00
C ASN A 86 4.81 -8.13 13.68
N ILE A 87 4.54 -8.99 14.66
CA ILE A 87 3.57 -10.09 14.56
C ILE A 87 2.15 -9.60 14.18
N VAL A 88 1.81 -8.33 14.42
CA VAL A 88 0.50 -7.75 14.08
C VAL A 88 0.19 -7.89 12.59
N TYR A 89 1.17 -7.69 11.70
CA TYR A 89 0.96 -7.84 10.27
C TYR A 89 0.48 -9.25 9.91
N VAL A 90 1.18 -10.27 10.39
CA VAL A 90 0.84 -11.67 10.13
C VAL A 90 -0.52 -12.02 10.73
N THR A 91 -0.79 -11.60 11.96
CA THR A 91 -2.05 -11.86 12.66
C THR A 91 -3.23 -11.24 11.92
N VAL A 92 -3.10 -9.99 11.48
CA VAL A 92 -4.14 -9.29 10.70
C VAL A 92 -4.41 -10.00 9.38
N VAL A 93 -3.36 -10.36 8.62
CA VAL A 93 -3.52 -11.05 7.34
C VAL A 93 -4.20 -12.41 7.51
N ILE A 94 -3.78 -13.20 8.50
CA ILE A 94 -4.40 -14.50 8.79
C ILE A 94 -5.87 -14.33 9.21
N SER A 95 -6.18 -13.35 10.07
CA SER A 95 -7.57 -13.06 10.49
C SER A 95 -8.45 -12.69 9.29
N VAL A 96 -7.97 -11.81 8.42
CA VAL A 96 -8.67 -11.43 7.18
C VAL A 96 -8.88 -12.63 6.27
N THR A 97 -7.86 -13.48 6.12
CA THR A 97 -7.95 -14.69 5.28
C THR A 97 -9.01 -15.65 5.80
N ILE A 98 -9.06 -15.88 7.12
CA ILE A 98 -10.07 -16.75 7.76
C ILE A 98 -11.47 -16.16 7.53
N ILE A 99 -11.66 -14.87 7.72
CA ILE A 99 -12.95 -14.20 7.49
C ILE A 99 -13.39 -14.40 6.03
N VAL A 100 -12.51 -14.12 5.06
CA VAL A 100 -12.81 -14.31 3.63
C VAL A 100 -13.12 -15.78 3.34
N PHE A 101 -12.34 -16.73 3.87
CA PHE A 101 -12.56 -18.15 3.70
C PHE A 101 -13.94 -18.58 4.21
N ILE A 102 -14.34 -18.20 5.43
CA ILE A 102 -15.64 -18.52 6.01
C ILE A 102 -16.78 -17.94 5.17
N MET A 103 -16.66 -16.67 4.75
CA MET A 103 -17.67 -16.00 3.93
C MET A 103 -17.92 -16.73 2.60
N TYR A 104 -16.86 -17.20 1.97
CA TYR A 104 -16.96 -17.84 0.65
C TYR A 104 -17.18 -19.35 0.71
N ASN A 105 -16.72 -20.05 1.73
CA ASN A 105 -16.97 -21.48 1.91
C ASN A 105 -18.45 -21.77 2.19
N SER A 106 -19.15 -20.92 2.95
CA SER A 106 -20.55 -21.13 3.33
C SER A 106 -21.55 -20.75 2.22
N ARG A 107 -21.24 -19.75 1.39
CA ARG A 107 -22.18 -19.18 0.40
C ARG A 107 -21.92 -19.57 -1.06
N TYR A 108 -20.72 -19.99 -1.43
CA TYR A 108 -20.29 -20.02 -2.83
C TYR A 108 -19.77 -21.36 -3.36
N ARG A 109 -20.27 -22.45 -2.83
CA ARG A 109 -19.95 -23.80 -3.37
C ARG A 109 -20.26 -23.97 -4.88
N LYS A 110 -20.94 -23.02 -5.52
CA LYS A 110 -21.47 -23.19 -6.89
C LYS A 110 -20.98 -22.17 -7.95
N HIS A 111 -20.33 -21.05 -7.61
CA HIS A 111 -20.00 -20.06 -8.64
C HIS A 111 -18.56 -19.53 -8.51
N ALA A 112 -17.83 -19.54 -9.63
CA ALA A 112 -16.64 -18.72 -9.84
C ALA A 112 -16.93 -17.26 -9.50
N MET A 113 -15.88 -16.44 -9.21
CA MET A 113 -16.01 -15.02 -8.83
C MET A 113 -17.18 -14.33 -9.52
N GLY A 114 -18.26 -14.10 -8.78
CA GLY A 114 -19.39 -13.32 -9.27
C GLY A 114 -19.03 -11.82 -9.38
N PRO A 115 -19.88 -11.00 -10.02
CA PRO A 115 -19.63 -9.57 -10.21
C PRO A 115 -19.28 -8.83 -8.91
N ARG A 116 -19.91 -9.20 -7.79
CA ARG A 116 -19.65 -8.60 -6.48
C ARG A 116 -18.24 -8.90 -5.94
N SER A 117 -17.77 -10.14 -6.07
CA SER A 117 -16.42 -10.48 -5.61
C SER A 117 -15.34 -9.86 -6.49
N ARG A 118 -15.60 -9.68 -7.80
CA ARG A 118 -14.71 -8.92 -8.68
C ARG A 118 -14.65 -7.44 -8.28
N ALA A 119 -15.79 -6.83 -7.97
CA ALA A 119 -15.82 -5.44 -7.49
C ALA A 119 -15.07 -5.28 -6.16
N SER A 120 -15.29 -6.20 -5.20
CA SER A 120 -14.57 -6.19 -3.92
C SER A 120 -13.06 -6.36 -4.09
N TYR A 121 -12.63 -7.24 -5.01
CA TYR A 121 -11.22 -7.42 -5.36
C TYR A 121 -10.62 -6.13 -5.92
N LEU A 122 -11.28 -5.50 -6.92
CA LEU A 122 -10.78 -4.28 -7.54
C LEU A 122 -10.73 -3.10 -6.56
N LEU A 123 -11.72 -2.99 -5.66
CA LEU A 123 -11.73 -1.96 -4.62
C LEU A 123 -10.60 -2.18 -3.60
N ALA A 124 -10.47 -3.41 -3.09
CA ALA A 124 -9.40 -3.75 -2.15
C ALA A 124 -8.01 -3.51 -2.77
N ASP A 125 -7.83 -3.91 -4.03
CA ASP A 125 -6.59 -3.67 -4.77
C ASP A 125 -6.31 -2.15 -4.94
N ALA A 126 -7.33 -1.34 -5.26
CA ALA A 126 -7.19 0.10 -5.40
C ALA A 126 -6.83 0.79 -4.07
N VAL A 127 -7.45 0.39 -2.95
CA VAL A 127 -7.14 0.91 -1.62
C VAL A 127 -5.72 0.52 -1.20
N GLY A 128 -5.33 -0.74 -1.42
CA GLY A 128 -3.98 -1.22 -1.13
C GLY A 128 -2.91 -0.46 -1.94
N LEU A 129 -3.17 -0.28 -3.24
CA LEU A 129 -2.28 0.48 -4.13
C LEU A 129 -2.10 1.93 -3.64
N ALA A 130 -3.19 2.61 -3.26
CA ALA A 130 -3.16 3.98 -2.76
C ALA A 130 -2.40 4.10 -1.44
N SER A 131 -2.68 3.19 -0.48
CA SER A 131 -2.02 3.17 0.82
C SER A 131 -0.52 2.95 0.69
N PHE A 132 -0.11 1.95 -0.08
CA PHE A 132 1.31 1.62 -0.22
C PHE A 132 2.08 2.60 -1.11
N THR A 133 1.41 3.32 -2.02
CA THR A 133 2.05 4.46 -2.70
C THR A 133 2.41 5.54 -1.68
N ALA A 134 1.47 5.93 -0.83
CA ALA A 134 1.67 6.97 0.15
C ALA A 134 2.72 6.59 1.20
N THR A 135 2.66 5.37 1.76
CA THR A 135 3.62 4.91 2.77
C THR A 135 5.01 4.64 2.20
N GLY A 136 5.09 4.14 0.95
CA GLY A 136 6.35 3.93 0.27
C GLY A 136 7.05 5.24 -0.08
N ALA A 137 6.34 6.24 -0.62
CA ALA A 137 6.87 7.57 -0.88
C ALA A 137 7.31 8.26 0.41
N SER A 138 6.51 8.17 1.48
CA SER A 138 6.84 8.71 2.80
C SER A 138 8.12 8.08 3.38
N ALA A 139 8.27 6.77 3.27
CA ALA A 139 9.47 6.07 3.73
C ALA A 139 10.73 6.48 2.94
N GLY A 140 10.59 6.65 1.62
CA GLY A 140 11.66 7.15 0.76
C GLY A 140 12.07 8.58 1.11
N PHE A 141 11.11 9.46 1.32
CA PHE A 141 11.37 10.85 1.71
C PHE A 141 12.06 10.95 3.08
N LYS A 142 11.68 10.12 4.04
CA LYS A 142 12.27 10.13 5.39
C LYS A 142 13.78 9.89 5.39
N LEU A 143 14.29 9.08 4.44
CA LEU A 143 15.72 8.71 4.37
C LEU A 143 16.48 9.47 3.29
N TYR A 144 15.85 9.79 2.18
CA TYR A 144 16.49 10.36 0.98
C TYR A 144 15.65 11.50 0.40
N PRO A 145 15.44 12.61 1.17
CA PRO A 145 14.57 13.72 0.74
C PRO A 145 15.08 14.42 -0.54
N GLU A 146 16.38 14.32 -0.82
CA GLU A 146 17.04 14.90 -2.00
C GLU A 146 16.88 14.07 -3.28
N LEU A 147 16.27 12.87 -3.21
CA LEU A 147 16.14 11.95 -4.35
C LEU A 147 14.70 11.81 -4.82
N PRO A 148 14.11 12.80 -5.55
CA PRO A 148 12.71 12.78 -5.94
C PRO A 148 12.32 11.55 -6.77
N ILE A 149 13.18 11.12 -7.69
CA ILE A 149 12.92 9.94 -8.52
C ILE A 149 12.85 8.68 -7.65
N PHE A 150 13.74 8.54 -6.67
CA PHE A 150 13.74 7.41 -5.75
C PHE A 150 12.47 7.38 -4.90
N ILE A 151 11.99 8.53 -4.40
CA ILE A 151 10.76 8.65 -3.62
C ILE A 151 9.56 8.15 -4.43
N VAL A 152 9.41 8.62 -5.68
CA VAL A 152 8.32 8.21 -6.57
C VAL A 152 8.40 6.73 -6.93
N LEU A 153 9.60 6.24 -7.26
CA LEU A 153 9.81 4.83 -7.60
C LEU A 153 9.55 3.93 -6.39
N LEU A 154 10.03 4.30 -5.20
CA LEU A 154 9.81 3.49 -3.99
C LEU A 154 8.34 3.41 -3.63
N GLY A 155 7.58 4.51 -3.73
CA GLY A 155 6.12 4.51 -3.59
C GLY A 155 5.46 3.57 -4.60
N THR A 156 5.86 3.66 -5.87
CA THR A 156 5.31 2.82 -6.94
C THR A 156 5.64 1.34 -6.73
N ILE A 157 6.91 1.01 -6.46
CA ILE A 157 7.35 -0.38 -6.26
C ILE A 157 6.67 -1.00 -5.04
N THR A 158 6.54 -0.25 -3.94
CA THR A 158 5.83 -0.71 -2.74
C THR A 158 4.38 -1.04 -3.06
N ALA A 159 3.72 -0.17 -3.81
CA ALA A 159 2.31 -0.31 -4.16
C ALA A 159 2.04 -1.47 -5.12
N VAL A 160 2.83 -1.62 -6.19
CA VAL A 160 2.58 -2.65 -7.20
C VAL A 160 3.19 -4.00 -6.83
N GLY A 161 4.22 -4.02 -5.98
CA GLY A 161 5.03 -5.21 -5.68
C GLY A 161 4.19 -6.36 -5.13
N GLY A 162 3.33 -6.09 -4.15
CA GLY A 162 2.42 -7.11 -3.60
C GLY A 162 1.47 -7.69 -4.64
N GLY A 163 0.91 -6.84 -5.51
CA GLY A 163 0.05 -7.25 -6.62
C GLY A 163 0.78 -8.11 -7.67
N ILE A 164 2.03 -7.78 -7.99
CA ILE A 164 2.87 -8.58 -8.90
C ILE A 164 3.11 -9.97 -8.30
N ILE A 165 3.57 -10.03 -7.04
CA ILE A 165 3.84 -11.30 -6.35
C ILE A 165 2.57 -12.17 -6.31
N ARG A 166 1.41 -11.58 -5.93
CA ARG A 166 0.12 -12.25 -5.94
C ARG A 166 -0.21 -12.86 -7.29
N ASP A 167 -0.10 -12.06 -8.35
CA ASP A 167 -0.49 -12.50 -9.69
C ASP A 167 0.44 -13.59 -10.22
N MET A 168 1.75 -13.49 -9.96
CA MET A 168 2.72 -14.53 -10.30
C MET A 168 2.44 -15.85 -9.56
N LEU A 169 2.24 -15.81 -8.24
CA LEU A 169 1.90 -17.00 -7.45
C LEU A 169 0.57 -17.62 -7.88
N ALA A 170 -0.39 -16.80 -8.30
CA ALA A 170 -1.67 -17.25 -8.84
C ALA A 170 -1.58 -17.70 -10.31
N GLN A 171 -0.41 -17.78 -10.90
CA GLN A 171 -0.17 -18.18 -12.30
C GLN A 171 -1.02 -17.38 -13.29
N ARG A 172 -0.97 -16.07 -13.18
CA ARG A 172 -1.62 -15.15 -14.12
C ARG A 172 -0.69 -14.00 -14.48
N ILE A 173 -0.92 -13.40 -15.64
CA ILE A 173 -0.18 -12.22 -16.05
C ILE A 173 -0.43 -11.11 -15.02
N PRO A 174 0.61 -10.52 -14.43
CA PRO A 174 0.47 -9.44 -13.46
C PRO A 174 -0.40 -8.29 -13.99
N SER A 175 -1.29 -7.78 -13.12
CA SER A 175 -2.20 -6.68 -13.49
C SER A 175 -1.45 -5.44 -13.97
N VAL A 176 -0.25 -5.18 -13.47
CA VAL A 176 0.62 -4.07 -13.90
C VAL A 176 1.03 -4.16 -15.38
N LEU A 177 1.06 -5.36 -15.96
CA LEU A 177 1.40 -5.59 -17.37
C LEU A 177 0.16 -5.74 -18.27
N LYS A 178 -1.00 -6.03 -17.68
CA LYS A 178 -2.24 -6.32 -18.41
C LYS A 178 -3.24 -5.18 -18.37
N GLU A 179 -3.38 -4.54 -17.20
CA GLU A 179 -4.30 -3.42 -17.00
C GLU A 179 -3.61 -2.12 -17.36
N ASP A 180 -4.19 -1.39 -18.28
CA ASP A 180 -3.57 -0.22 -18.92
C ASP A 180 -3.28 0.94 -17.95
N VAL A 181 -4.10 1.13 -16.90
CA VAL A 181 -3.94 2.20 -15.91
C VAL A 181 -3.85 1.60 -14.51
N TYR A 182 -2.78 0.82 -14.25
CA TYR A 182 -2.55 0.18 -12.95
C TYR A 182 -1.45 0.86 -12.14
N ALA A 183 -0.22 0.94 -12.66
CA ALA A 183 0.91 1.56 -11.98
C ALA A 183 0.94 3.08 -12.12
N LEU A 184 0.38 3.62 -13.21
CA LEU A 184 0.39 5.06 -13.48
C LEU A 184 -0.20 5.91 -12.34
N PRO A 185 -1.34 5.54 -11.71
CA PRO A 185 -1.84 6.24 -10.52
C PRO A 185 -0.82 6.33 -9.40
N SER A 186 -0.04 5.27 -9.14
CA SER A 186 1.00 5.26 -8.10
C SER A 186 2.16 6.19 -8.44
N VAL A 187 2.57 6.26 -9.71
CA VAL A 187 3.59 7.23 -10.15
C VAL A 187 3.08 8.66 -9.91
N ILE A 188 1.85 8.97 -10.32
CA ILE A 188 1.24 10.29 -10.12
C ILE A 188 1.12 10.59 -8.60
N GLY A 189 0.66 9.63 -7.81
CA GLY A 189 0.57 9.78 -6.35
C GLY A 189 1.91 10.04 -5.67
N GLY A 190 2.97 9.36 -6.11
CA GLY A 190 4.33 9.60 -5.63
C GLY A 190 4.83 11.01 -5.98
N ILE A 191 4.51 11.50 -7.18
CA ILE A 191 4.82 12.89 -7.59
C ILE A 191 4.04 13.88 -6.73
N VAL A 192 2.75 13.66 -6.52
CA VAL A 192 1.90 14.51 -5.67
C VAL A 192 2.45 14.55 -4.24
N TYR A 193 2.81 13.38 -3.68
CA TYR A 193 3.45 13.31 -2.37
C TYR A 193 4.66 14.24 -2.30
N TYR A 194 5.60 14.11 -3.25
CA TYR A 194 6.83 14.91 -3.28
C TYR A 194 6.53 16.39 -3.41
N LEU A 195 5.64 16.78 -4.34
CA LEU A 195 5.26 18.19 -4.54
C LEU A 195 4.62 18.81 -3.29
N MET A 196 3.77 18.07 -2.58
CA MET A 196 3.17 18.55 -1.33
C MET A 196 4.22 18.77 -0.25
N VAL A 197 5.18 17.85 -0.12
CA VAL A 197 6.24 17.98 0.89
C VAL A 197 7.15 19.18 0.62
N ILE A 198 7.59 19.41 -0.62
CA ILE A 198 8.42 20.59 -0.97
C ILE A 198 7.64 21.91 -0.84
N SER A 199 6.31 21.85 -0.88
CA SER A 199 5.43 23.00 -0.62
C SER A 199 5.11 23.19 0.88
N ASN A 200 5.82 22.53 1.79
CA ASN A 200 5.64 22.53 3.23
C ASN A 200 4.33 21.91 3.76
N TRP A 201 3.64 21.10 2.95
CA TRP A 201 2.42 20.37 3.33
C TRP A 201 2.76 18.93 3.73
N VAL A 202 3.75 18.78 4.62
CA VAL A 202 4.31 17.46 4.99
C VAL A 202 3.27 16.58 5.68
N GLY A 203 2.45 17.16 6.57
CA GLY A 203 1.40 16.44 7.31
C GLY A 203 0.31 15.89 6.41
N GLU A 204 -0.02 16.60 5.35
CA GLU A 204 -1.12 16.27 4.42
C GLU A 204 -0.66 15.44 3.22
N ALA A 205 0.64 15.33 2.98
CA ALA A 205 1.19 14.68 1.79
C ALA A 205 0.78 13.21 1.65
N VAL A 206 0.71 12.46 2.75
CA VAL A 206 0.24 11.07 2.78
C VAL A 206 -1.22 10.98 2.34
N TYR A 207 -2.08 11.86 2.87
CA TYR A 207 -3.51 11.91 2.50
C TYR A 207 -3.70 12.33 1.05
N GLY A 208 -2.92 13.31 0.57
CA GLY A 208 -2.96 13.77 -0.82
C GLY A 208 -2.59 12.68 -1.80
N ALA A 209 -1.46 12.00 -1.57
CA ALA A 209 -1.03 10.87 -2.39
C ALA A 209 -2.07 9.74 -2.40
N PHE A 210 -2.55 9.32 -1.22
CA PHE A 210 -3.58 8.30 -1.09
C PHE A 210 -4.84 8.65 -1.88
N THR A 211 -5.36 9.86 -1.68
CA THR A 211 -6.60 10.30 -2.32
C THR A 211 -6.48 10.35 -3.84
N VAL A 212 -5.38 10.90 -4.36
CA VAL A 212 -5.16 11.00 -5.81
C VAL A 212 -5.06 9.61 -6.44
N VAL A 213 -4.27 8.70 -5.85
CA VAL A 213 -4.15 7.33 -6.37
C VAL A 213 -5.50 6.62 -6.36
N LEU A 214 -6.22 6.69 -5.23
CA LEU A 214 -7.51 6.04 -5.08
C LEU A 214 -8.53 6.56 -6.09
N VAL A 215 -8.65 7.88 -6.24
CA VAL A 215 -9.60 8.51 -7.17
C VAL A 215 -9.28 8.11 -8.61
N ILE A 216 -8.01 8.23 -9.05
CA ILE A 216 -7.62 7.87 -10.41
C ILE A 216 -7.90 6.37 -10.66
N ARG A 217 -7.58 5.50 -9.68
CA ARG A 217 -7.79 4.05 -9.81
C ARG A 217 -9.29 3.71 -9.91
N LEU A 218 -10.13 4.32 -9.08
CA LEU A 218 -11.59 4.12 -9.13
C LEU A 218 -12.20 4.61 -10.44
N LEU A 219 -11.75 5.77 -10.94
CA LEU A 219 -12.18 6.28 -12.23
C LEU A 219 -11.72 5.38 -13.38
N ALA A 220 -10.47 4.91 -13.36
CA ALA A 220 -9.96 3.98 -14.35
C ALA A 220 -10.75 2.66 -14.38
N ILE A 221 -11.13 2.12 -13.23
CA ILE A 221 -12.00 0.93 -13.11
C ILE A 221 -13.40 1.22 -13.64
N LYS A 222 -14.00 2.35 -13.25
CA LYS A 222 -15.37 2.72 -13.63
C LYS A 222 -15.51 2.95 -15.13
N TYR A 223 -14.56 3.65 -15.75
CA TYR A 223 -14.61 4.03 -17.16
C TYR A 223 -13.80 3.10 -18.07
N ASN A 224 -13.23 2.00 -17.52
CA ASN A 224 -12.40 1.06 -18.27
C ASN A 224 -11.31 1.75 -19.11
N TRP A 225 -10.56 2.69 -18.48
CA TRP A 225 -9.50 3.41 -19.18
C TRP A 225 -8.46 2.45 -19.72
N SER A 226 -8.04 2.69 -20.96
CA SER A 226 -7.01 1.90 -21.63
C SER A 226 -5.95 2.80 -22.24
N LEU A 227 -4.70 2.34 -22.22
CA LEU A 227 -3.59 2.97 -22.93
C LEU A 227 -3.49 2.42 -24.37
N PRO A 228 -2.87 3.17 -25.31
CA PRO A 228 -2.64 2.70 -26.66
C PRO A 228 -1.84 1.39 -26.65
N LYS A 229 -2.31 0.37 -27.36
CA LYS A 229 -1.63 -0.93 -27.53
C LYS A 229 -1.00 -1.02 -28.90
N VAL A 230 0.18 -1.63 -28.95
CA VAL A 230 0.78 -2.03 -30.23
C VAL A 230 -0.10 -3.12 -30.84
N ARG A 231 -0.55 -2.88 -32.07
CA ARG A 231 -1.33 -3.85 -32.87
C ARG A 231 -0.43 -4.80 -33.60
#